data_fae4f9915209cb66b1afc6fa0b01fecf
#
_entry.id   fae4f9915209cb66b1afc6fa0b01fecf
#
_cell.length_a   1.000
_cell.length_b   1.000
_cell.length_c   1.000
_cell.angle_alpha   90.00
_cell.angle_beta   90.00
_cell.angle_gamma   90.00
#
_symmetry.space_group_name_H-M   'P 1'
#
loop_
_entity.id
_entity.type
_entity.pdbx_description
1 polymer ?
#
loop_
_entity_poly.entity_id
_entity_poly.type
_entity_poly.pdbx_seq_one_letter_code
_entity_poly.pdbx_strand_id
1 'polypeptide(L)'
;RQKAAVQFTKWLSALTGNFYRLPTEAEWEYACRAGTQTAYSHGDDSSDLDQYAWYENNSQGKYQKVGQMKPNSWGLYDMHGNVAEWTLDQYEPGIYKKLNKLKWNKPSKTYPKSVRGGSWMDNELELRSAARRGSNLQWKMRDPQLPKSEWWHTDAPFVGFRIIRPYETPSQKEQEIFWTTK
;
A
#
# COMPACT_ATOMS: atom_id res chain seq x y z
N ARG A 1 6.57 8.69 -4.39
CA ARG A 1 5.43 8.30 -5.26
C ARG A 1 5.44 6.78 -5.51
N GLN A 2 4.30 6.25 -5.95
CA GLN A 2 4.19 4.86 -6.41
C GLN A 2 5.28 4.51 -7.44
N LYS A 3 5.55 5.40 -8.41
CA LYS A 3 6.63 5.22 -9.41
C LYS A 3 7.99 4.91 -8.76
N ALA A 4 8.37 5.63 -7.71
CA ALA A 4 9.63 5.40 -7.00
C ALA A 4 9.66 4.01 -6.33
N ALA A 5 8.55 3.64 -5.68
CA ALA A 5 8.42 2.31 -5.05
C ALA A 5 8.51 1.18 -6.09
N VAL A 6 7.88 1.34 -7.26
CA VAL A 6 7.98 0.40 -8.38
C VAL A 6 9.41 0.30 -8.91
N GLN A 7 10.11 1.43 -9.10
CA GLN A 7 11.51 1.41 -9.54
C GLN A 7 12.44 0.78 -8.51
N PHE A 8 12.16 0.97 -7.22
CA PHE A 8 12.87 0.25 -6.16
C PHE A 8 12.73 -1.27 -6.31
N THR A 9 11.51 -1.77 -6.58
CA THR A 9 11.31 -3.23 -6.77
C THR A 9 12.03 -3.75 -8.01
N LYS A 10 12.09 -2.97 -9.09
CA LYS A 10 12.86 -3.31 -10.30
C LYS A 10 14.37 -3.37 -10.00
N TRP A 11 14.89 -2.38 -9.30
CA TRP A 11 16.30 -2.34 -8.86
C TRP A 11 16.63 -3.53 -7.96
N LEU A 12 15.80 -3.82 -6.96
CA LEU A 12 16.00 -4.96 -6.06
C LEU A 12 15.97 -6.28 -6.80
N SER A 13 15.11 -6.40 -7.80
CA SER A 13 15.03 -7.60 -8.64
C SER A 13 16.33 -7.82 -9.44
N ALA A 14 16.86 -6.75 -10.03
CA ALA A 14 18.14 -6.82 -10.74
C ALA A 14 19.31 -7.16 -9.79
N LEU A 15 19.31 -6.61 -8.57
CA LEU A 15 20.36 -6.83 -7.58
C LEU A 15 20.38 -8.26 -7.06
N THR A 16 19.21 -8.88 -6.86
CA THR A 16 19.08 -10.17 -6.18
C THR A 16 18.87 -11.35 -7.13
N GLY A 17 18.57 -11.09 -8.40
CA GLY A 17 18.17 -12.13 -9.36
C GLY A 17 16.76 -12.69 -9.13
N ASN A 18 16.00 -12.16 -8.16
CA ASN A 18 14.63 -12.57 -7.90
C ASN A 18 13.64 -11.49 -8.38
N PHE A 19 12.43 -11.89 -8.76
CA PHE A 19 11.42 -10.92 -9.15
C PHE A 19 10.66 -10.37 -7.94
N TYR A 20 10.66 -9.04 -7.79
CA TYR A 20 9.89 -8.31 -6.78
C TYR A 20 9.00 -7.25 -7.42
N ARG A 21 7.85 -7.02 -6.82
CA ARG A 21 6.92 -5.95 -7.20
C ARG A 21 6.11 -5.45 -6.00
N LEU A 22 5.38 -4.39 -6.18
CA LEU A 22 4.33 -4.02 -5.25
C LEU A 22 3.18 -5.06 -5.32
N PRO A 23 2.41 -5.26 -4.24
CA PRO A 23 1.17 -6.01 -4.31
C PRO A 23 0.14 -5.27 -5.19
N THR A 24 -0.75 -5.99 -5.82
CA THR A 24 -2.02 -5.43 -6.26
C THR A 24 -2.87 -5.08 -5.04
N GLU A 25 -3.88 -4.24 -5.21
CA GLU A 25 -4.76 -3.85 -4.11
C GLU A 25 -5.51 -5.06 -3.52
N ALA A 26 -5.92 -6.00 -4.38
CA ALA A 26 -6.57 -7.24 -3.94
C ALA A 26 -5.61 -8.18 -3.17
N GLU A 27 -4.37 -8.32 -3.61
CA GLU A 27 -3.34 -9.11 -2.90
C GLU A 27 -3.02 -8.50 -1.54
N TRP A 28 -2.94 -7.16 -1.48
CA TRP A 28 -2.71 -6.46 -0.24
C TRP A 28 -3.83 -6.74 0.78
N GLU A 29 -5.11 -6.60 0.36
CA GLU A 29 -6.26 -6.86 1.23
C GLU A 29 -6.34 -8.33 1.65
N TYR A 30 -6.08 -9.25 0.75
CA TYR A 30 -6.03 -10.69 1.04
C TYR A 30 -4.98 -11.00 2.12
N ALA A 31 -3.79 -10.42 1.99
CA ALA A 31 -2.72 -10.56 2.98
C ALA A 31 -3.05 -9.88 4.32
N CYS A 32 -3.69 -8.70 4.27
CA CYS A 32 -4.14 -7.98 5.47
C CYS A 32 -5.16 -8.81 6.26
N ARG A 33 -6.15 -9.36 5.57
CA ARG A 33 -7.19 -10.20 6.19
C ARG A 33 -6.66 -11.50 6.76
N ALA A 34 -5.67 -12.08 6.17
CA ALA A 34 -5.08 -13.35 6.62
C ALA A 34 -6.13 -14.43 6.97
N GLY A 35 -7.15 -14.55 6.12
CA GLY A 35 -8.26 -15.51 6.25
C GLY A 35 -9.52 -14.96 6.95
N THR A 36 -9.49 -13.76 7.55
CA THR A 36 -10.67 -13.17 8.20
C THR A 36 -11.57 -12.44 7.20
N GLN A 37 -12.85 -12.23 7.62
CA GLN A 37 -13.80 -11.38 6.90
C GLN A 37 -14.21 -10.15 7.71
N THR A 38 -13.63 -9.99 8.88
CA THR A 38 -13.90 -8.94 9.86
C THR A 38 -13.36 -7.57 9.39
N ALA A 39 -13.70 -6.51 10.10
CA ALA A 39 -13.24 -5.15 9.82
C ALA A 39 -11.72 -5.05 9.86
N TYR A 40 -11.10 -5.68 10.85
CA TYR A 40 -9.64 -5.78 11.01
C TYR A 40 -9.21 -7.25 10.98
N SER A 41 -7.92 -7.52 10.88
CA SER A 41 -7.38 -8.88 10.87
C SER A 41 -7.54 -9.63 12.21
N HIS A 42 -7.83 -8.91 13.30
CA HIS A 42 -8.02 -9.45 14.65
C HIS A 42 -9.50 -9.52 15.06
N GLY A 43 -10.43 -8.92 14.31
CA GLY A 43 -11.87 -8.90 14.64
C GLY A 43 -12.59 -7.67 14.11
N ASP A 44 -13.83 -7.48 14.55
CA ASP A 44 -14.65 -6.33 14.17
C ASP A 44 -14.51 -5.15 15.13
N ASP A 45 -14.08 -5.40 16.37
CA ASP A 45 -13.96 -4.38 17.40
C ASP A 45 -12.63 -3.63 17.27
N SER A 46 -12.70 -2.30 17.27
CA SER A 46 -11.53 -1.43 17.28
C SER A 46 -10.87 -1.26 18.65
N SER A 47 -11.49 -1.76 19.74
CA SER A 47 -10.96 -1.61 21.10
C SER A 47 -9.57 -2.23 21.29
N ASP A 48 -9.25 -3.30 20.55
CA ASP A 48 -7.95 -3.96 20.58
C ASP A 48 -6.94 -3.40 19.55
N LEU A 49 -7.33 -2.40 18.77
CA LEU A 49 -6.51 -1.87 17.67
C LEU A 49 -5.15 -1.35 18.14
N ASP A 50 -5.06 -0.82 19.35
CA ASP A 50 -3.82 -0.36 19.99
C ASP A 50 -2.74 -1.45 20.10
N GLN A 51 -3.12 -2.71 20.03
CA GLN A 51 -2.18 -3.83 20.06
C GLN A 51 -1.64 -4.20 18.67
N TYR A 52 -2.32 -3.77 17.59
CA TYR A 52 -2.03 -4.18 16.21
C TYR A 52 -1.60 -3.05 15.30
N ALA A 53 -1.81 -1.79 15.71
CA ALA A 53 -1.64 -0.64 14.82
C ALA A 53 -1.02 0.57 15.51
N TRP A 54 -0.23 1.31 14.75
CA TRP A 54 0.14 2.69 15.04
C TRP A 54 -0.79 3.61 14.26
N TYR A 55 -1.60 4.42 14.96
CA TYR A 55 -2.60 5.31 14.37
C TYR A 55 -2.73 6.61 15.17
N GLU A 56 -3.68 7.48 14.89
CA GLU A 56 -3.76 8.83 15.49
C GLU A 56 -3.71 8.83 17.02
N ASN A 57 -4.32 7.82 17.69
CA ASN A 57 -4.43 7.80 19.15
C ASN A 57 -3.11 7.42 19.87
N ASN A 58 -2.23 6.65 19.23
CA ASN A 58 -1.05 6.09 19.89
C ASN A 58 0.30 6.37 19.21
N SER A 59 0.29 6.90 18.00
CA SER A 59 1.49 7.10 17.17
C SER A 59 2.39 8.25 17.60
N GLN A 60 1.94 9.12 18.51
CA GLN A 60 2.64 10.36 18.88
C GLN A 60 2.89 11.31 17.69
N GLY A 61 1.97 11.34 16.73
CA GLY A 61 2.01 12.21 15.56
C GLY A 61 3.12 11.91 14.54
N LYS A 62 3.62 10.67 14.48
CA LYS A 62 4.67 10.25 13.56
C LYS A 62 4.61 8.74 13.27
N TYR A 63 5.23 8.32 12.16
CA TYR A 63 5.47 6.89 11.90
C TYR A 63 6.42 6.30 12.96
N GLN A 64 6.28 5.02 13.19
CA GLN A 64 7.05 4.28 14.18
C GLN A 64 7.94 3.21 13.48
N LYS A 65 8.85 2.63 14.25
CA LYS A 65 9.65 1.50 13.76
C LYS A 65 8.73 0.34 13.40
N VAL A 66 8.96 -0.28 12.27
CA VAL A 66 8.17 -1.41 11.78
C VAL A 66 8.29 -2.64 12.70
N GLY A 67 7.23 -3.46 12.74
CA GLY A 67 7.24 -4.75 13.43
C GLY A 67 7.17 -4.66 14.95
N GLN A 68 6.67 -3.56 15.52
CA GLN A 68 6.56 -3.39 16.97
C GLN A 68 5.19 -3.79 17.56
N MET A 69 4.15 -3.77 16.71
CA MET A 69 2.81 -4.19 17.09
C MET A 69 2.61 -5.69 16.83
N LYS A 70 1.46 -6.24 17.24
CA LYS A 70 1.13 -7.64 16.95
C LYS A 70 0.92 -7.85 15.45
N PRO A 71 1.40 -8.95 14.87
CA PRO A 71 1.12 -9.30 13.48
C PRO A 71 -0.30 -9.86 13.32
N ASN A 72 -0.76 -9.95 12.07
CA ASN A 72 -1.94 -10.76 11.75
C ASN A 72 -1.63 -12.27 11.85
N SER A 73 -2.64 -13.13 11.62
CA SER A 73 -2.49 -14.58 11.74
C SER A 73 -1.50 -15.22 10.76
N TRP A 74 -1.08 -14.49 9.72
CA TRP A 74 -0.03 -14.91 8.79
C TRP A 74 1.36 -14.35 9.14
N GLY A 75 1.51 -13.70 10.28
CA GLY A 75 2.78 -13.13 10.72
C GLY A 75 3.16 -11.82 10.03
N LEU A 76 2.21 -11.13 9.39
CA LEU A 76 2.45 -9.85 8.72
C LEU A 76 2.17 -8.69 9.67
N TYR A 77 3.19 -7.86 9.85
CA TYR A 77 3.16 -6.68 10.70
C TYR A 77 2.68 -5.43 9.95
N ASP A 78 2.19 -4.45 10.72
CA ASP A 78 1.83 -3.11 10.23
C ASP A 78 0.84 -3.13 9.05
N MET A 79 -0.07 -4.13 9.04
CA MET A 79 -1.14 -4.19 8.05
C MET A 79 -2.26 -3.19 8.33
N HIS A 80 -2.30 -2.66 9.55
CA HIS A 80 -3.21 -1.62 10.01
C HIS A 80 -2.36 -0.46 10.56
N GLY A 81 -2.41 0.72 9.95
CA GLY A 81 -1.71 1.91 10.42
C GLY A 81 -0.21 1.95 10.07
N ASN A 82 0.53 2.65 10.89
CA ASN A 82 1.92 3.07 10.70
C ASN A 82 2.07 3.94 9.45
N VAL A 83 2.21 3.37 8.26
CA VAL A 83 2.20 4.12 6.99
C VAL A 83 1.25 3.48 6.00
N ALA A 84 0.48 4.29 5.28
CA ALA A 84 -0.33 3.81 4.18
C ALA A 84 0.55 3.30 3.05
N GLU A 85 0.20 2.20 2.41
CA GLU A 85 1.09 1.49 1.52
C GLU A 85 0.65 1.53 0.07
N TRP A 86 1.58 1.88 -0.83
CA TRP A 86 1.34 1.83 -2.26
C TRP A 86 1.02 0.42 -2.72
N THR A 87 -0.06 0.31 -3.51
CA THR A 87 -0.35 -0.86 -4.34
C THR A 87 -0.12 -0.55 -5.81
N LEU A 88 -0.17 -1.55 -6.69
CA LEU A 88 0.02 -1.35 -8.14
C LEU A 88 -1.14 -0.59 -8.79
N ASP A 89 -2.33 -0.62 -8.19
CA ASP A 89 -3.57 -0.24 -8.83
C ASP A 89 -3.77 1.27 -9.01
N GLN A 90 -4.46 1.62 -10.07
CA GLN A 90 -5.17 2.90 -10.19
C GLN A 90 -6.34 2.90 -9.22
N TYR A 91 -6.44 3.89 -8.35
CA TYR A 91 -7.63 4.02 -7.51
C TYR A 91 -8.84 4.47 -8.34
N GLU A 92 -9.92 3.73 -8.19
CA GLU A 92 -11.24 4.08 -8.75
C GLU A 92 -12.32 3.60 -7.78
N PRO A 93 -13.23 4.48 -7.32
CA PRO A 93 -14.35 4.06 -6.50
C PRO A 93 -15.21 3.02 -7.23
N GLY A 94 -15.57 1.93 -6.52
CA GLY A 94 -16.44 0.89 -7.07
C GLY A 94 -15.84 0.02 -8.18
N ILE A 95 -14.54 0.10 -8.44
CA ILE A 95 -13.86 -0.66 -9.50
C ILE A 95 -14.09 -2.17 -9.38
N TYR A 96 -14.13 -2.71 -8.17
CA TYR A 96 -14.32 -4.16 -7.95
C TYR A 96 -15.65 -4.71 -8.46
N LYS A 97 -16.66 -3.85 -8.65
CA LYS A 97 -17.92 -4.26 -9.31
C LYS A 97 -17.75 -4.51 -10.81
N LYS A 98 -16.69 -3.95 -11.40
CA LYS A 98 -16.40 -3.99 -12.84
C LYS A 98 -15.24 -4.91 -13.20
N LEU A 99 -14.31 -5.14 -12.25
CA LEU A 99 -13.15 -6.00 -12.49
C LEU A 99 -13.53 -7.47 -12.49
N ASN A 100 -13.04 -8.19 -13.50
CA ASN A 100 -13.03 -9.65 -13.46
C ASN A 100 -12.01 -10.10 -12.38
N LYS A 101 -12.32 -11.18 -11.65
CA LYS A 101 -11.61 -11.67 -10.45
C LYS A 101 -10.07 -11.81 -10.56
N LEU A 102 -9.54 -11.88 -11.77
CA LEU A 102 -8.09 -12.07 -12.03
C LEU A 102 -7.37 -10.82 -12.55
N LYS A 103 -8.05 -9.68 -12.62
CA LYS A 103 -7.45 -8.45 -13.16
C LYS A 103 -7.31 -7.38 -12.10
N TRP A 104 -6.17 -6.70 -12.07
CA TRP A 104 -5.94 -5.49 -11.31
C TRP A 104 -6.19 -4.25 -12.18
N ASN A 105 -6.48 -3.11 -11.55
CA ASN A 105 -6.76 -1.86 -12.25
C ASN A 105 -5.46 -1.17 -12.66
N LYS A 106 -4.93 -1.54 -13.84
CA LYS A 106 -3.64 -1.02 -14.31
C LYS A 106 -3.64 0.51 -14.39
N PRO A 107 -2.62 1.18 -13.86
CA PRO A 107 -2.51 2.62 -13.89
C PRO A 107 -2.49 3.20 -15.31
N SER A 108 -3.41 4.11 -15.57
CA SER A 108 -3.53 4.86 -16.83
C SER A 108 -3.30 6.36 -16.64
N LYS A 109 -3.38 6.86 -15.39
CA LYS A 109 -3.25 8.27 -15.02
C LYS A 109 -2.25 8.43 -13.88
N THR A 110 -1.65 9.59 -13.74
CA THR A 110 -0.75 9.92 -12.63
C THR A 110 -1.47 9.86 -11.28
N TYR A 111 -2.71 10.34 -11.23
CA TYR A 111 -3.58 10.34 -10.06
C TYR A 111 -4.99 9.86 -10.42
N PRO A 112 -5.74 9.33 -9.43
CA PRO A 112 -5.27 8.83 -8.14
C PRO A 112 -4.64 7.43 -8.28
N LYS A 113 -3.60 7.14 -7.48
CA LYS A 113 -3.04 5.79 -7.28
C LYS A 113 -3.54 5.24 -5.96
N SER A 114 -3.69 3.92 -5.84
CA SER A 114 -4.24 3.31 -4.64
C SER A 114 -3.20 3.14 -3.53
N VAL A 115 -3.59 3.45 -2.29
CA VAL A 115 -2.90 3.08 -1.05
C VAL A 115 -3.84 2.38 -0.10
N ARG A 116 -3.29 1.56 0.79
CA ARG A 116 -4.03 0.71 1.73
C ARG A 116 -3.46 0.80 3.14
N GLY A 117 -4.26 0.35 4.13
CA GLY A 117 -3.83 0.13 5.50
C GLY A 117 -4.03 1.30 6.46
N GLY A 118 -4.28 2.50 5.97
CA GLY A 118 -4.26 3.71 6.80
C GLY A 118 -2.86 4.02 7.32
N SER A 119 -2.73 5.03 8.16
CA SER A 119 -1.44 5.51 8.64
C SER A 119 -1.50 6.00 10.09
N TRP A 120 -0.35 6.41 10.60
CA TRP A 120 -0.16 6.96 11.93
C TRP A 120 -1.03 8.21 12.24
N MET A 121 -1.58 8.86 11.23
CA MET A 121 -2.40 10.07 11.37
C MET A 121 -3.89 9.83 11.09
N ASP A 122 -4.27 8.60 10.76
CA ASP A 122 -5.64 8.24 10.39
C ASP A 122 -6.37 7.61 11.60
N ASN A 123 -7.70 7.71 11.62
CA ASN A 123 -8.55 7.08 12.63
C ASN A 123 -8.81 5.59 12.32
N GLU A 124 -9.45 4.88 13.24
CA GLU A 124 -9.72 3.46 13.14
C GLU A 124 -10.50 3.06 11.88
N LEU A 125 -11.39 3.91 11.37
CA LEU A 125 -12.20 3.59 10.18
C LEU A 125 -11.34 3.46 8.91
N GLU A 126 -10.29 4.27 8.82
CA GLU A 126 -9.34 4.27 7.70
C GLU A 126 -8.36 3.08 7.75
N LEU A 127 -8.24 2.44 8.92
CA LEU A 127 -7.34 1.30 9.12
C LEU A 127 -7.98 -0.05 8.81
N ARG A 128 -9.30 -0.11 8.55
CA ARG A 128 -9.99 -1.37 8.25
C ARG A 128 -9.36 -2.07 7.03
N SER A 129 -9.38 -3.40 7.03
CA SER A 129 -8.84 -4.21 5.94
C SER A 129 -9.38 -3.81 4.55
N ALA A 130 -10.65 -3.41 4.48
CA ALA A 130 -11.30 -2.98 3.24
C ALA A 130 -11.15 -1.47 2.95
N ALA A 131 -10.57 -0.67 3.86
CA ALA A 131 -10.42 0.76 3.65
C ALA A 131 -9.49 1.06 2.45
N ARG A 132 -9.90 2.02 1.62
CA ARG A 132 -9.23 2.35 0.36
C ARG A 132 -9.02 3.85 0.26
N ARG A 133 -7.85 4.27 -0.19
CA ARG A 133 -7.54 5.69 -0.37
C ARG A 133 -6.85 5.94 -1.71
N GLY A 134 -7.24 7.00 -2.39
CA GLY A 134 -6.59 7.46 -3.61
C GLY A 134 -5.60 8.59 -3.34
N SER A 135 -4.44 8.53 -3.96
CA SER A 135 -3.49 9.64 -3.94
C SER A 135 -4.02 10.84 -4.73
N ASN A 136 -3.56 12.04 -4.39
CA ASN A 136 -3.95 13.25 -5.09
C ASN A 136 -2.78 14.23 -5.28
N LEU A 137 -3.01 15.32 -6.00
CA LEU A 137 -2.01 16.32 -6.29
C LEU A 137 -1.54 17.07 -5.03
N GLN A 138 -2.39 17.19 -4.01
CA GLN A 138 -2.08 17.89 -2.76
C GLN A 138 -0.89 17.26 -2.01
N TRP A 139 -0.65 15.95 -2.21
CA TRP A 139 0.48 15.23 -1.59
C TRP A 139 1.86 15.74 -2.02
N LYS A 140 1.93 16.70 -2.93
CA LYS A 140 3.16 17.33 -3.40
C LYS A 140 3.02 18.84 -3.65
N MET A 141 2.10 19.49 -2.97
CA MET A 141 1.88 20.93 -3.16
C MET A 141 3.11 21.77 -2.83
N ARG A 142 3.81 21.44 -1.76
CA ARG A 142 5.02 22.15 -1.31
C ARG A 142 6.31 21.74 -2.00
N ASP A 143 6.25 20.86 -2.99
CA ASP A 143 7.44 20.52 -3.78
C ASP A 143 7.98 21.77 -4.48
N PRO A 144 9.23 22.20 -4.19
CA PRO A 144 9.81 23.42 -4.76
C PRO A 144 10.24 23.28 -6.22
N GLN A 145 10.31 22.05 -6.74
CA GLN A 145 10.75 21.81 -8.13
C GLN A 145 9.69 22.21 -9.16
N LEU A 146 10.15 22.75 -10.27
CA LEU A 146 9.34 23.05 -11.45
C LEU A 146 10.00 22.46 -12.71
N PRO A 147 9.38 21.44 -13.33
CA PRO A 147 8.12 20.77 -12.92
C PRO A 147 8.28 19.96 -11.63
N LYS A 148 7.20 19.81 -10.88
CA LYS A 148 7.20 19.08 -9.61
C LYS A 148 7.71 17.64 -9.76
N SER A 149 8.50 17.17 -8.79
CA SER A 149 9.13 15.86 -8.80
C SER A 149 8.18 14.71 -9.19
N GLU A 150 8.67 13.80 -9.97
CA GLU A 150 7.99 12.54 -10.29
C GLU A 150 8.28 11.43 -9.26
N TRP A 151 9.23 11.63 -8.35
CA TRP A 151 9.76 10.59 -7.48
C TRP A 151 9.20 10.59 -6.07
N TRP A 152 8.94 11.75 -5.48
CA TRP A 152 8.44 11.86 -4.11
C TRP A 152 7.18 12.70 -3.97
N HIS A 153 6.58 12.59 -2.81
CA HIS A 153 5.48 13.43 -2.34
C HIS A 153 5.92 14.18 -1.09
N THR A 154 6.07 15.48 -1.17
CA THR A 154 6.55 16.34 -0.08
C THR A 154 5.57 16.43 1.09
N ASP A 155 4.29 16.24 0.83
CA ASP A 155 3.19 16.43 1.77
C ASP A 155 2.51 15.11 2.15
N ALA A 156 3.17 13.97 1.94
CA ALA A 156 2.67 12.66 2.31
C ALA A 156 3.70 11.83 3.08
N PRO A 157 4.14 12.28 4.27
CA PRO A 157 5.07 11.53 5.11
C PRO A 157 4.45 10.27 5.71
N PHE A 158 3.17 10.10 5.52
CA PHE A 158 2.37 8.97 5.99
C PHE A 158 2.27 7.82 4.97
N VAL A 159 3.01 7.87 3.85
CA VAL A 159 2.95 6.85 2.80
C VAL A 159 4.28 6.13 2.66
N GLY A 160 4.19 4.80 2.68
CA GLY A 160 5.29 3.86 2.43
C GLY A 160 4.90 2.80 1.40
N PHE A 161 5.53 1.65 1.48
CA PHE A 161 5.19 0.50 0.64
C PHE A 161 5.76 -0.79 1.23
N ARG A 162 5.14 -1.91 0.89
CA ARG A 162 5.69 -3.25 1.04
C ARG A 162 5.93 -3.89 -0.31
N ILE A 163 6.80 -4.89 -0.35
CA ILE A 163 7.10 -5.63 -1.56
C ILE A 163 6.64 -7.07 -1.41
N ILE A 164 6.33 -7.68 -2.53
CA ILE A 164 6.05 -9.11 -2.61
C ILE A 164 6.99 -9.79 -3.60
N ARG A 165 7.24 -11.06 -3.35
CA ARG A 165 7.90 -11.99 -4.25
C ARG A 165 6.88 -13.08 -4.61
N PRO A 166 6.37 -13.13 -5.84
CA PRO A 166 5.49 -14.21 -6.27
C PRO A 166 6.19 -15.58 -6.15
N TYR A 167 5.42 -16.60 -5.86
CA TYR A 167 5.93 -17.97 -5.79
C TYR A 167 6.49 -18.42 -7.16
N GLU A 168 5.73 -18.18 -8.22
CA GLU A 168 6.17 -18.39 -9.59
C GLU A 168 6.72 -17.08 -10.16
N THR A 169 7.92 -17.14 -10.73
CA THR A 169 8.52 -15.97 -11.40
C THR A 169 7.86 -15.78 -12.77
N PRO A 170 7.19 -14.64 -13.02
CA PRO A 170 6.59 -14.37 -14.32
C PRO A 170 7.64 -14.30 -15.44
N SER A 171 7.20 -14.46 -16.69
CA SER A 171 8.04 -14.20 -17.87
C SER A 171 8.57 -12.76 -17.86
N GLN A 172 9.71 -12.51 -18.49
CA GLN A 172 10.31 -11.18 -18.55
C GLN A 172 9.36 -10.11 -19.11
N LYS A 173 8.54 -10.48 -20.09
CA LYS A 173 7.51 -9.60 -20.66
C LYS A 173 6.42 -9.22 -19.64
N GLU A 174 6.02 -10.17 -18.81
CA GLU A 174 5.05 -9.92 -17.73
C GLU A 174 5.65 -9.09 -16.60
N GLN A 175 6.92 -9.33 -16.23
CA GLN A 175 7.63 -8.52 -15.24
C GLN A 175 7.64 -7.04 -15.62
N GLU A 176 7.92 -6.71 -16.88
CA GLU A 176 7.91 -5.33 -17.36
C GLU A 176 6.53 -4.66 -17.26
N ILE A 177 5.42 -5.43 -17.35
CA ILE A 177 4.07 -4.89 -17.15
C ILE A 177 3.90 -4.35 -15.73
N PHE A 178 4.44 -5.06 -14.73
CA PHE A 178 4.35 -4.63 -13.32
C PHE A 178 5.28 -3.45 -12.99
N TRP A 179 6.38 -3.28 -13.72
CA TRP A 179 7.32 -2.18 -13.52
C TRP A 179 7.05 -0.95 -14.37
N THR A 180 6.09 -1.04 -15.30
CA THR A 180 5.69 0.09 -16.13
C THR A 180 4.51 0.83 -15.48
N THR A 181 4.77 2.00 -14.89
CA THR A 181 3.76 2.90 -14.34
C THR A 181 3.69 4.19 -15.15
N LYS A 182 2.49 4.70 -15.39
CA LYS A 182 2.28 6.04 -15.94
C LYS A 182 2.22 7.08 -14.81
#